data_4df95a369ea70134c9fb5b8a60789ee4
#
_entry.id   4df95a369ea70134c9fb5b8a60789ee4
#
_cell.length_a   1.000
_cell.length_b   1.000
_cell.length_c   1.000
_cell.angle_alpha   90.00
_cell.angle_beta   90.00
_cell.angle_gamma   90.00
#
_symmetry.space_group_name_H-M   'P 1'
#
loop_
_entity.id
_entity.type
_entity.pdbx_description
1 polymer ?
#
loop_
_entity_poly.entity_id
_entity_poly.type
_entity_poly.pdbx_seq_one_letter_code
_entity_poly.pdbx_strand_id
1 'polypeptide(L)'
;MYWILLIGIALISYLVQANLKSKFEKYSKMPLANGMTGRDVAIKMLHDNGIYDVKVTSTPGMLTDHYNPANKTVNLSEGVYGSNSVAAAAVAAHECGHAVQHARAYAPLKMRSALVPVVQFSSSIVSWVLLAGILMVQSMPQILLAGIVLFAATTLFSFITLPVEINASKRALVWMSNAGITNVFNHKAAESALKSAAYTYVVAALSSLATLIYYVSIYMGRRE
;
A
#
# COMPACT_ATOMS: atom_id res chain seq x y z
N MET A 1 -0.25 -12.73 27.05
CA MET A 1 0.64 -11.97 26.13
C MET A 1 0.02 -11.82 24.73
N TYR A 2 -0.50 -12.89 24.10
CA TYR A 2 -1.11 -12.84 22.74
C TYR A 2 -2.21 -11.80 22.55
N TRP A 3 -3.21 -11.77 23.46
CA TRP A 3 -4.31 -10.81 23.39
C TRP A 3 -3.86 -9.35 23.46
N ILE A 4 -2.83 -9.07 24.25
CA ILE A 4 -2.25 -7.71 24.33
C ILE A 4 -1.62 -7.32 23.00
N LEU A 5 -0.90 -8.23 22.36
CA LEU A 5 -0.32 -8.00 21.02
C LEU A 5 -1.42 -7.75 19.99
N LEU A 6 -2.44 -8.59 19.93
CA LEU A 6 -3.54 -8.45 18.99
C LEU A 6 -4.31 -7.15 19.18
N ILE A 7 -4.66 -6.81 20.43
CA ILE A 7 -5.38 -5.57 20.75
C ILE A 7 -4.50 -4.36 20.39
N GLY A 8 -3.21 -4.40 20.71
CA GLY A 8 -2.27 -3.34 20.34
C GLY A 8 -2.17 -3.12 18.83
N ILE A 9 -2.01 -4.19 18.06
CA ILE A 9 -1.99 -4.16 16.59
C ILE A 9 -3.32 -3.61 16.04
N ALA A 10 -4.45 -4.09 16.53
CA ALA A 10 -5.77 -3.65 16.09
C ALA A 10 -5.98 -2.15 16.38
N LEU A 11 -5.60 -1.67 17.57
CA LEU A 11 -5.72 -0.27 17.95
C LEU A 11 -4.83 0.63 17.08
N ILE A 12 -3.57 0.28 16.90
CA ILE A 12 -2.64 1.07 16.06
C ILE A 12 -3.14 1.10 14.61
N SER A 13 -3.56 -0.04 14.07
CA SER A 13 -4.11 -0.13 12.72
C SER A 13 -5.37 0.74 12.56
N TYR A 14 -6.27 0.72 13.53
CA TYR A 14 -7.46 1.57 13.55
C TYR A 14 -7.10 3.06 13.56
N LEU A 15 -6.18 3.49 14.44
CA LEU A 15 -5.76 4.88 14.56
C LEU A 15 -5.12 5.40 13.27
N VAL A 16 -4.27 4.60 12.62
CA VAL A 16 -3.62 4.99 11.37
C VAL A 16 -4.64 5.07 10.23
N GLN A 17 -5.58 4.13 10.14
CA GLN A 17 -6.67 4.16 9.17
C GLN A 17 -7.60 5.37 9.38
N ALA A 18 -7.97 5.66 10.62
CA ALA A 18 -8.79 6.82 10.97
C ALA A 18 -8.08 8.13 10.61
N ASN A 19 -6.77 8.23 10.88
CA ASN A 19 -5.96 9.40 10.49
C ASN A 19 -5.90 9.58 8.97
N LEU A 20 -5.68 8.49 8.21
CA LEU A 20 -5.69 8.52 6.75
C LEU A 20 -7.04 9.03 6.22
N LYS A 21 -8.16 8.45 6.69
CA LYS A 21 -9.50 8.85 6.28
C LYS A 21 -9.77 10.32 6.59
N SER A 22 -9.48 10.78 7.80
CA SER A 22 -9.65 12.18 8.21
C SER A 22 -8.86 13.16 7.35
N LYS A 23 -7.60 12.83 7.02
CA LYS A 23 -6.78 13.66 6.15
C LYS A 23 -7.28 13.66 4.72
N PHE A 24 -7.69 12.50 4.21
CA PHE A 24 -8.29 12.42 2.88
C PHE A 24 -9.56 13.27 2.77
N GLU A 25 -10.49 13.17 3.72
CA GLU A 25 -11.70 13.99 3.78
C GLU A 25 -11.39 15.49 3.89
N LYS A 26 -10.40 15.86 4.71
CA LYS A 26 -9.95 17.25 4.84
C LYS A 26 -9.41 17.81 3.51
N TYR A 27 -8.52 17.07 2.84
CA TYR A 27 -7.84 17.56 1.65
C TYR A 27 -8.64 17.35 0.36
N SER A 28 -9.71 16.54 0.41
CA SER A 28 -10.73 16.47 -0.65
C SER A 28 -11.55 17.75 -0.78
N LYS A 29 -11.59 18.58 0.26
CA LYS A 29 -12.26 19.89 0.27
C LYS A 29 -11.34 21.04 -0.16
N MET A 30 -10.08 20.77 -0.47
CA MET A 30 -9.09 21.77 -0.89
C MET A 30 -8.95 21.71 -2.41
N PRO A 31 -9.51 22.68 -3.17
CA PRO A 31 -9.41 22.66 -4.62
C PRO A 31 -7.99 23.00 -5.08
N LEU A 32 -7.61 22.46 -6.25
CA LEU A 32 -6.43 22.89 -6.98
C LEU A 32 -6.71 24.24 -7.66
N ALA A 33 -5.73 25.14 -7.60
CA ALA A 33 -5.84 26.47 -8.23
C ALA A 33 -5.99 26.41 -9.76
N ASN A 34 -5.45 25.37 -10.40
CA ASN A 34 -5.51 25.17 -11.85
C ASN A 34 -6.77 24.41 -12.32
N GLY A 35 -7.67 24.00 -11.43
CA GLY A 35 -8.91 23.31 -11.72
C GLY A 35 -8.78 21.89 -12.28
N MET A 36 -7.57 21.32 -12.35
CA MET A 36 -7.32 19.97 -12.88
C MET A 36 -7.97 18.92 -12.02
N THR A 37 -8.66 17.97 -12.65
CA THR A 37 -9.19 16.78 -12.00
C THR A 37 -8.10 15.74 -11.75
N GLY A 38 -8.38 14.72 -10.91
CA GLY A 38 -7.43 13.61 -10.73
C GLY A 38 -7.10 12.91 -12.05
N ARG A 39 -8.10 12.78 -12.97
CA ARG A 39 -7.88 12.27 -14.32
C ARG A 39 -6.86 13.14 -15.10
N ASP A 40 -7.03 14.45 -15.07
CA ASP A 40 -6.16 15.37 -15.84
C ASP A 40 -4.72 15.35 -15.28
N VAL A 41 -4.59 15.31 -13.95
CA VAL A 41 -3.31 15.14 -13.25
C VAL A 41 -2.62 13.85 -13.66
N ALA A 42 -3.36 12.72 -13.67
CA ALA A 42 -2.82 11.43 -14.09
C ALA A 42 -2.32 11.44 -15.53
N ILE A 43 -3.15 11.91 -16.48
CA ILE A 43 -2.78 12.00 -17.89
C ILE A 43 -1.54 12.87 -18.08
N LYS A 44 -1.53 14.04 -17.43
CA LYS A 44 -0.38 14.95 -17.51
C LYS A 44 0.89 14.30 -16.95
N MET A 45 0.82 13.64 -15.78
CA MET A 45 2.00 13.00 -15.19
C MET A 45 2.56 11.86 -16.06
N LEU A 46 1.69 11.06 -16.66
CA LEU A 46 2.09 10.00 -17.59
C LEU A 46 2.82 10.60 -18.80
N HIS A 47 2.23 11.60 -19.45
CA HIS A 47 2.81 12.26 -20.63
C HIS A 47 4.13 12.97 -20.32
N ASP A 48 4.21 13.69 -19.19
CA ASP A 48 5.46 14.35 -18.75
C ASP A 48 6.60 13.34 -18.48
N ASN A 49 6.26 12.06 -18.22
CA ASN A 49 7.23 10.98 -18.06
C ASN A 49 7.44 10.14 -19.34
N GLY A 50 6.85 10.54 -20.48
CA GLY A 50 6.98 9.85 -21.76
C GLY A 50 6.17 8.55 -21.86
N ILE A 51 5.12 8.39 -21.04
CA ILE A 51 4.27 7.20 -20.98
C ILE A 51 2.94 7.52 -21.69
N TYR A 52 2.73 6.95 -22.87
CA TYR A 52 1.54 7.20 -23.72
C TYR A 52 0.67 5.96 -23.88
N ASP A 53 1.13 4.80 -23.44
CA ASP A 53 0.48 3.50 -23.58
C ASP A 53 -0.28 3.07 -22.33
N VAL A 54 -0.35 3.93 -21.31
CA VAL A 54 -1.13 3.72 -20.07
C VAL A 54 -2.41 4.54 -20.13
N LYS A 55 -3.56 3.86 -20.00
CA LYS A 55 -4.89 4.52 -20.00
C LYS A 55 -5.30 4.91 -18.57
N VAL A 56 -5.99 6.04 -18.44
CA VAL A 56 -6.59 6.46 -17.17
C VAL A 56 -8.10 6.21 -17.21
N THR A 57 -8.59 5.38 -16.30
CA THR A 57 -9.99 4.93 -16.25
C THR A 57 -10.60 5.20 -14.89
N SER A 58 -11.92 5.33 -14.83
CA SER A 58 -12.66 5.38 -13.56
C SER A 58 -13.02 3.97 -13.11
N THR A 59 -12.97 3.73 -11.79
CA THR A 59 -13.39 2.48 -11.16
C THR A 59 -14.40 2.76 -10.04
N PRO A 60 -15.44 1.93 -9.85
CA PRO A 60 -16.42 2.13 -8.79
C PRO A 60 -15.80 1.88 -7.41
N GLY A 61 -16.37 2.51 -6.38
CA GLY A 61 -15.97 2.37 -4.99
C GLY A 61 -15.08 3.49 -4.49
N MET A 62 -14.79 3.47 -3.18
CA MET A 62 -13.90 4.41 -2.52
C MET A 62 -12.57 3.72 -2.21
N LEU A 63 -11.45 4.43 -2.41
CA LEU A 63 -10.09 3.90 -2.16
C LEU A 63 -9.78 2.64 -2.99
N THR A 64 -10.33 2.57 -4.19
CA THR A 64 -10.08 1.50 -5.17
C THR A 64 -9.03 1.89 -6.21
N ASP A 65 -8.41 3.04 -5.99
CA ASP A 65 -7.37 3.57 -6.86
C ASP A 65 -6.18 2.61 -6.95
N HIS A 66 -5.73 2.31 -8.17
CA HIS A 66 -4.59 1.44 -8.39
C HIS A 66 -4.04 1.52 -9.81
N TYR A 67 -2.74 1.29 -9.97
CA TYR A 67 -2.14 1.00 -11.26
C TYR A 67 -2.16 -0.50 -11.54
N ASN A 68 -2.65 -0.91 -12.71
CA ASN A 68 -2.62 -2.30 -13.16
C ASN A 68 -1.60 -2.46 -14.29
N PRO A 69 -0.45 -3.14 -14.03
CA PRO A 69 0.58 -3.33 -15.04
C PRO A 69 0.20 -4.33 -16.14
N ALA A 70 -0.75 -5.25 -15.89
CA ALA A 70 -1.12 -6.29 -16.84
C ALA A 70 -1.89 -5.71 -18.05
N ASN A 71 -2.79 -4.75 -17.80
CA ASN A 71 -3.56 -4.08 -18.84
C ASN A 71 -3.13 -2.63 -19.09
N LYS A 72 -2.07 -2.17 -18.41
CA LYS A 72 -1.54 -0.81 -18.48
C LYS A 72 -2.62 0.25 -18.25
N THR A 73 -3.30 0.18 -17.09
CA THR A 73 -4.30 1.16 -16.69
C THR A 73 -3.99 1.76 -15.33
N VAL A 74 -4.18 3.06 -15.20
CA VAL A 74 -4.36 3.77 -13.92
C VAL A 74 -5.86 3.86 -13.68
N ASN A 75 -6.34 3.13 -12.69
CA ASN A 75 -7.74 3.07 -12.32
C ASN A 75 -7.95 3.98 -11.11
N LEU A 76 -8.77 5.02 -11.27
CA LEU A 76 -9.06 5.98 -10.22
C LEU A 76 -10.51 5.82 -9.77
N SER A 77 -10.73 5.83 -8.46
CA SER A 77 -12.08 5.85 -7.89
C SER A 77 -12.85 7.08 -8.40
N GLU A 78 -14.18 6.98 -8.49
CA GLU A 78 -15.02 8.07 -9.01
C GLU A 78 -14.75 9.41 -8.30
N GLY A 79 -14.57 9.35 -6.97
CA GLY A 79 -14.25 10.51 -6.14
C GLY A 79 -12.86 11.11 -6.37
N VAL A 80 -11.94 10.37 -6.98
CA VAL A 80 -10.61 10.84 -7.38
C VAL A 80 -10.62 11.26 -8.85
N TYR A 81 -11.22 10.46 -9.72
CA TYR A 81 -11.23 10.67 -11.17
C TYR A 81 -11.80 12.04 -11.56
N GLY A 82 -12.97 12.41 -11.03
CA GLY A 82 -13.67 13.66 -11.38
C GLY A 82 -13.41 14.83 -10.44
N SER A 83 -12.68 14.65 -9.33
CA SER A 83 -12.45 15.71 -8.35
C SER A 83 -11.22 16.55 -8.69
N ASN A 84 -11.32 17.86 -8.51
CA ASN A 84 -10.21 18.80 -8.64
C ASN A 84 -9.52 19.15 -7.31
N SER A 85 -9.53 18.22 -6.36
CA SER A 85 -8.98 18.43 -5.03
C SER A 85 -7.52 18.04 -4.91
N VAL A 86 -6.85 18.59 -3.88
CA VAL A 86 -5.46 18.23 -3.53
C VAL A 86 -5.33 16.73 -3.22
N ALA A 87 -6.31 16.14 -2.55
CA ALA A 87 -6.32 14.71 -2.26
C ALA A 87 -6.42 13.88 -3.55
N ALA A 88 -7.31 14.25 -4.46
CA ALA A 88 -7.47 13.56 -5.75
C ALA A 88 -6.20 13.64 -6.60
N ALA A 89 -5.57 14.81 -6.67
CA ALA A 89 -4.29 14.98 -7.37
C ALA A 89 -3.17 14.14 -6.76
N ALA A 90 -3.09 14.09 -5.43
CA ALA A 90 -2.07 13.32 -4.74
C ALA A 90 -2.21 11.82 -4.99
N VAL A 91 -3.44 11.28 -4.93
CA VAL A 91 -3.72 9.86 -5.22
C VAL A 91 -3.45 9.55 -6.69
N ALA A 92 -3.99 10.35 -7.61
CA ALA A 92 -3.79 10.16 -9.05
C ALA A 92 -2.30 10.17 -9.44
N ALA A 93 -1.52 11.12 -8.90
CA ALA A 93 -0.08 11.17 -9.10
C ALA A 93 0.64 9.98 -8.46
N HIS A 94 0.18 9.47 -7.31
CA HIS A 94 0.75 8.29 -6.68
C HIS A 94 0.59 7.04 -7.56
N GLU A 95 -0.59 6.80 -8.11
CA GLU A 95 -0.84 5.66 -9.01
C GLU A 95 -0.02 5.79 -10.31
N CYS A 96 0.13 7.01 -10.83
CA CYS A 96 1.07 7.26 -11.92
C CYS A 96 2.54 7.03 -11.50
N GLY A 97 2.89 7.25 -10.24
CA GLY A 97 4.19 6.90 -9.68
C GLY A 97 4.52 5.40 -9.86
N HIS A 98 3.53 4.50 -9.69
CA HIS A 98 3.67 3.07 -9.98
C HIS A 98 3.84 2.79 -11.48
N ALA A 99 3.13 3.51 -12.35
CA ALA A 99 3.31 3.39 -13.79
C ALA A 99 4.75 3.80 -14.21
N VAL A 100 5.27 4.89 -13.64
CA VAL A 100 6.65 5.35 -13.86
C VAL A 100 7.67 4.33 -13.32
N GLN A 101 7.42 3.74 -12.15
CA GLN A 101 8.26 2.67 -11.61
C GLN A 101 8.30 1.47 -12.56
N HIS A 102 7.15 1.07 -13.11
CA HIS A 102 7.05 -0.03 -14.05
C HIS A 102 7.81 0.28 -15.36
N ALA A 103 7.57 1.46 -15.95
CA ALA A 103 8.23 1.91 -17.17
C ALA A 103 9.76 1.99 -17.02
N ARG A 104 10.24 2.36 -15.81
CA ARG A 104 11.69 2.46 -15.50
C ARG A 104 12.26 1.17 -14.90
N ALA A 105 11.54 0.07 -14.93
CA ALA A 105 11.95 -1.23 -14.42
C ALA A 105 12.50 -1.20 -12.99
N TYR A 106 11.85 -0.45 -12.08
CA TYR A 106 12.27 -0.28 -10.70
C TYR A 106 12.37 -1.62 -9.97
N ALA A 107 13.58 -1.97 -9.50
CA ALA A 107 13.86 -3.30 -8.98
C ALA A 107 12.95 -3.77 -7.83
N PRO A 108 12.64 -2.95 -6.79
CA PRO A 108 11.71 -3.37 -5.74
C PRO A 108 10.30 -3.68 -6.25
N LEU A 109 9.80 -2.95 -7.28
CA LEU A 109 8.49 -3.26 -7.88
C LEU A 109 8.52 -4.60 -8.61
N LYS A 110 9.60 -4.93 -9.32
CA LYS A 110 9.78 -6.24 -9.96
C LYS A 110 9.80 -7.36 -8.92
N MET A 111 10.54 -7.18 -7.81
CA MET A 111 10.57 -8.15 -6.71
C MET A 111 9.19 -8.35 -6.10
N ARG A 112 8.46 -7.25 -5.82
CA ARG A 112 7.07 -7.31 -5.34
C ARG A 112 6.19 -8.13 -6.30
N SER A 113 6.24 -7.82 -7.60
CA SER A 113 5.42 -8.49 -8.62
C SER A 113 5.74 -9.99 -8.72
N ALA A 114 7.01 -10.38 -8.63
CA ALA A 114 7.43 -11.78 -8.65
C ALA A 114 6.93 -12.57 -7.41
N LEU A 115 6.76 -11.90 -6.26
CA LEU A 115 6.26 -12.54 -5.04
C LEU A 115 4.74 -12.65 -4.98
N VAL A 116 3.99 -11.91 -5.80
CA VAL A 116 2.51 -11.92 -5.78
C VAL A 116 1.92 -13.33 -5.85
N PRO A 117 2.31 -14.23 -6.78
CA PRO A 117 1.73 -15.59 -6.83
C PRO A 117 2.00 -16.40 -5.55
N VAL A 118 3.21 -16.29 -5.00
CA VAL A 118 3.62 -16.96 -3.75
C VAL A 118 2.77 -16.47 -2.59
N VAL A 119 2.60 -15.15 -2.49
CA VAL A 119 1.83 -14.53 -1.40
C VAL A 119 0.34 -14.83 -1.53
N GLN A 120 -0.22 -14.83 -2.73
CA GLN A 120 -1.62 -15.21 -2.96
C GLN A 120 -1.88 -16.65 -2.49
N PHE A 121 -1.02 -17.59 -2.88
CA PHE A 121 -1.11 -18.97 -2.41
C PHE A 121 -0.95 -19.04 -0.88
N SER A 122 0.09 -18.45 -0.32
CA SER A 122 0.34 -18.45 1.12
C SER A 122 -0.83 -17.87 1.90
N SER A 123 -1.36 -16.71 1.49
CA SER A 123 -2.45 -16.02 2.18
C SER A 123 -3.76 -16.81 2.18
N SER A 124 -4.00 -17.64 1.17
CA SER A 124 -5.23 -18.43 1.09
C SER A 124 -5.30 -19.55 2.12
N ILE A 125 -4.16 -20.06 2.58
CA ILE A 125 -4.09 -21.25 3.47
C ILE A 125 -3.44 -20.97 4.82
N VAL A 126 -2.64 -19.91 4.95
CA VAL A 126 -1.77 -19.67 6.12
C VAL A 126 -2.55 -19.65 7.44
N SER A 127 -3.74 -19.05 7.47
CA SER A 127 -4.54 -18.97 8.69
C SER A 127 -4.97 -20.34 9.20
N TRP A 128 -5.34 -21.24 8.29
CA TRP A 128 -5.73 -22.61 8.63
C TRP A 128 -4.53 -23.44 9.07
N VAL A 129 -3.39 -23.30 8.38
CA VAL A 129 -2.16 -24.02 8.72
C VAL A 129 -1.63 -23.56 10.09
N LEU A 130 -1.65 -22.26 10.37
CA LEU A 130 -1.24 -21.74 11.68
C LEU A 130 -2.18 -22.18 12.80
N LEU A 131 -3.50 -22.16 12.57
CA LEU A 131 -4.48 -22.65 13.54
C LEU A 131 -4.26 -24.12 13.87
N ALA A 132 -4.18 -24.97 12.84
CA ALA A 132 -3.88 -26.39 13.02
C ALA A 132 -2.53 -26.60 13.70
N GLY A 133 -1.52 -25.83 13.31
CA GLY A 133 -0.18 -25.90 13.88
C GLY A 133 -0.13 -25.55 15.37
N ILE A 134 -0.91 -24.56 15.83
CA ILE A 134 -1.00 -24.22 17.26
C ILE A 134 -1.69 -25.36 18.03
N LEU A 135 -2.81 -25.87 17.51
CA LEU A 135 -3.56 -26.95 18.17
C LEU A 135 -2.76 -28.25 18.27
N MET A 136 -1.88 -28.51 17.32
CA MET A 136 -1.08 -29.73 17.21
C MET A 136 0.40 -29.51 17.57
N VAL A 137 0.77 -28.40 18.19
CA VAL A 137 2.18 -28.03 18.41
C VAL A 137 2.97 -29.07 19.19
N GLN A 138 2.33 -29.81 20.09
CA GLN A 138 2.99 -30.86 20.92
C GLN A 138 3.12 -32.18 20.12
N SER A 139 2.19 -32.52 19.27
CA SER A 139 2.18 -33.80 18.54
C SER A 139 2.82 -33.71 17.15
N MET A 140 2.55 -32.64 16.42
CA MET A 140 3.01 -32.42 15.04
C MET A 140 3.50 -30.99 14.81
N PRO A 141 4.62 -30.59 15.44
CA PRO A 141 5.15 -29.23 15.37
C PRO A 141 5.51 -28.77 13.95
N GLN A 142 5.73 -29.69 13.03
CA GLN A 142 6.06 -29.39 11.63
C GLN A 142 4.94 -28.59 10.92
N ILE A 143 3.68 -28.79 11.36
CA ILE A 143 2.53 -28.03 10.80
C ILE A 143 2.67 -26.54 11.17
N LEU A 144 3.01 -26.23 12.43
CA LEU A 144 3.26 -24.85 12.85
C LEU A 144 4.46 -24.26 12.11
N LEU A 145 5.53 -25.02 11.94
CA LEU A 145 6.71 -24.56 11.18
C LEU A 145 6.33 -24.24 9.72
N ALA A 146 5.54 -25.07 9.06
CA ALA A 146 5.05 -24.81 7.72
C ALA A 146 4.23 -23.51 7.67
N GLY A 147 3.34 -23.29 8.65
CA GLY A 147 2.56 -22.05 8.77
C GLY A 147 3.47 -20.82 8.98
N ILE A 148 4.52 -20.94 9.78
CA ILE A 148 5.51 -19.88 10.01
C ILE A 148 6.24 -19.53 8.70
N VAL A 149 6.65 -20.52 7.92
CA VAL A 149 7.33 -20.29 6.62
C VAL A 149 6.40 -19.58 5.62
N LEU A 150 5.14 -20.02 5.53
CA LEU A 150 4.13 -19.36 4.69
C LEU A 150 3.89 -17.92 5.16
N PHE A 151 3.78 -17.70 6.45
CA PHE A 151 3.57 -16.36 7.01
C PHE A 151 4.81 -15.46 6.84
N ALA A 152 6.01 -16.02 6.91
CA ALA A 152 7.26 -15.30 6.64
C ALA A 152 7.30 -14.75 5.21
N ALA A 153 6.78 -15.49 4.22
CA ALA A 153 6.68 -15.01 2.84
C ALA A 153 5.76 -13.77 2.73
N THR A 154 4.63 -13.75 3.43
CA THR A 154 3.73 -12.58 3.46
C THR A 154 4.35 -11.40 4.21
N THR A 155 5.10 -11.67 5.28
CA THR A 155 5.86 -10.64 6.02
C THR A 155 6.94 -10.03 5.12
N LEU A 156 7.72 -10.84 4.43
CA LEU A 156 8.74 -10.37 3.49
C LEU A 156 8.12 -9.48 2.39
N PHE A 157 6.99 -9.91 1.84
CA PHE A 157 6.25 -9.12 0.85
C PHE A 157 5.85 -7.73 1.37
N SER A 158 5.40 -7.64 2.63
CA SER A 158 5.05 -6.37 3.25
C SER A 158 6.26 -5.43 3.34
N PHE A 159 7.44 -5.95 3.68
CA PHE A 159 8.68 -5.17 3.73
C PHE A 159 9.18 -4.74 2.35
N ILE A 160 9.04 -5.60 1.32
CA ILE A 160 9.41 -5.25 -0.06
C ILE A 160 8.43 -4.21 -0.64
N THR A 161 7.17 -4.22 -0.19
CA THR A 161 6.16 -3.24 -0.61
C THR A 161 6.48 -1.83 -0.09
N LEU A 162 7.04 -1.67 1.10
CA LEU A 162 7.36 -0.37 1.69
C LEU A 162 8.19 0.56 0.78
N PRO A 163 9.36 0.18 0.27
CA PRO A 163 10.14 1.04 -0.62
C PRO A 163 9.42 1.33 -1.93
N VAL A 164 8.55 0.45 -2.41
CA VAL A 164 7.73 0.68 -3.61
C VAL A 164 6.76 1.83 -3.36
N GLU A 165 5.98 1.78 -2.28
CA GLU A 165 4.97 2.77 -1.93
C GLU A 165 5.59 4.14 -1.58
N ILE A 166 6.68 4.15 -0.80
CA ILE A 166 7.40 5.37 -0.45
C ILE A 166 7.98 6.03 -1.71
N ASN A 167 8.55 5.25 -2.62
CA ASN A 167 9.13 5.77 -3.85
C ASN A 167 8.05 6.28 -4.83
N ALA A 168 6.89 5.61 -4.95
CA ALA A 168 5.77 6.10 -5.76
C ALA A 168 5.27 7.45 -5.23
N SER A 169 5.04 7.57 -3.91
CA SER A 169 4.65 8.81 -3.25
C SER A 169 5.68 9.92 -3.44
N LYS A 170 6.98 9.61 -3.30
CA LYS A 170 8.05 10.59 -3.53
C LYS A 170 8.07 11.10 -4.96
N ARG A 171 7.91 10.22 -5.95
CA ARG A 171 7.81 10.61 -7.37
C ARG A 171 6.63 11.51 -7.62
N ALA A 172 5.46 11.18 -7.06
CA ALA A 172 4.25 12.00 -7.14
C ALA A 172 4.48 13.42 -6.60
N LEU A 173 5.02 13.54 -5.39
CA LEU A 173 5.27 14.84 -4.74
C LEU A 173 6.27 15.70 -5.52
N VAL A 174 7.39 15.12 -5.92
CA VAL A 174 8.41 15.85 -6.71
C VAL A 174 7.82 16.32 -8.04
N TRP A 175 7.09 15.45 -8.74
CA TRP A 175 6.48 15.84 -10.01
C TRP A 175 5.39 16.91 -9.83
N MET A 176 4.49 16.77 -8.85
CA MET A 176 3.44 17.76 -8.59
C MET A 176 4.00 19.16 -8.29
N SER A 177 5.12 19.21 -7.58
CA SER A 177 5.83 20.49 -7.33
C SER A 177 6.42 21.05 -8.61
N ASN A 178 7.18 20.25 -9.37
CA ASN A 178 7.88 20.67 -10.57
C ASN A 178 6.94 21.07 -11.71
N ALA A 179 5.80 20.37 -11.83
CA ALA A 179 4.78 20.63 -12.84
C ALA A 179 3.80 21.75 -12.44
N GLY A 180 3.98 22.39 -11.27
CA GLY A 180 3.09 23.46 -10.79
C GLY A 180 1.65 22.99 -10.48
N ILE A 181 1.46 21.68 -10.25
CA ILE A 181 0.16 21.13 -9.82
C ILE A 181 -0.16 21.59 -8.41
N THR A 182 0.86 21.56 -7.54
CA THR A 182 0.76 22.06 -6.17
C THR A 182 1.63 23.32 -6.01
N ASN A 183 1.16 24.24 -5.18
CA ASN A 183 1.88 25.44 -4.77
C ASN A 183 2.38 25.30 -3.32
N VAL A 184 3.07 26.34 -2.80
CA VAL A 184 3.65 26.36 -1.45
C VAL A 184 2.59 26.09 -0.36
N PHE A 185 1.33 26.49 -0.58
CA PHE A 185 0.27 26.37 0.43
C PHE A 185 -0.36 24.96 0.47
N ASN A 186 -0.53 24.30 -0.67
CA ASN A 186 -1.23 23.03 -0.76
C ASN A 186 -0.30 21.81 -0.93
N HIS A 187 1.00 22.03 -1.24
CA HIS A 187 1.97 20.93 -1.35
C HIS A 187 2.12 20.14 -0.04
N LYS A 188 2.16 20.83 1.10
CA LYS A 188 2.19 20.18 2.43
C LYS A 188 0.95 19.33 2.70
N ALA A 189 -0.21 19.70 2.16
CA ALA A 189 -1.44 18.92 2.28
C ALA A 189 -1.34 17.62 1.47
N ALA A 190 -0.86 17.68 0.24
CA ALA A 190 -0.59 16.50 -0.60
C ALA A 190 0.45 15.57 0.06
N GLU A 191 1.54 16.11 0.56
CA GLU A 191 2.57 15.38 1.30
C GLU A 191 1.98 14.69 2.55
N SER A 192 1.16 15.41 3.33
CA SER A 192 0.51 14.88 4.52
C SER A 192 -0.47 13.75 4.20
N ALA A 193 -1.21 13.84 3.08
CA ALA A 193 -2.08 12.76 2.60
C ALA A 193 -1.28 11.50 2.26
N LEU A 194 -0.26 11.62 1.41
CA LEU A 194 0.56 10.49 0.97
C LEU A 194 1.39 9.88 2.11
N LYS A 195 1.92 10.68 3.04
CA LYS A 195 2.57 10.17 4.25
C LYS A 195 1.61 9.35 5.11
N SER A 196 0.35 9.78 5.24
CA SER A 196 -0.64 9.02 6.03
C SER A 196 -0.97 7.67 5.37
N ALA A 197 -1.02 7.61 4.04
CA ALA A 197 -1.14 6.36 3.31
C ALA A 197 0.09 5.47 3.52
N ALA A 198 1.30 6.01 3.43
CA ALA A 198 2.54 5.26 3.66
C ALA A 198 2.61 4.65 5.07
N TYR A 199 2.10 5.34 6.11
CA TYR A 199 2.04 4.78 7.47
C TYR A 199 1.17 3.53 7.59
N THR A 200 0.16 3.34 6.75
CA THR A 200 -0.62 2.09 6.76
C THR A 200 0.24 0.89 6.38
N TYR A 201 1.13 1.05 5.40
CA TYR A 201 2.07 0.00 5.00
C TYR A 201 3.15 -0.26 6.06
N VAL A 202 3.63 0.80 6.74
CA VAL A 202 4.58 0.65 7.86
C VAL A 202 3.95 -0.16 8.98
N VAL A 203 2.73 0.18 9.39
CA VAL A 203 2.00 -0.55 10.44
C VAL A 203 1.74 -1.99 10.02
N ALA A 204 1.33 -2.23 8.76
CA ALA A 204 1.12 -3.59 8.26
C ALA A 204 2.40 -4.43 8.31
N ALA A 205 3.55 -3.88 7.89
CA ALA A 205 4.83 -4.58 7.92
C ALA A 205 5.31 -4.88 9.35
N LEU A 206 5.21 -3.91 10.25
CA LEU A 206 5.60 -4.10 11.66
C LEU A 206 4.66 -5.07 12.39
N SER A 207 3.36 -5.01 12.12
CA SER A 207 2.37 -5.92 12.69
C SER A 207 2.59 -7.35 12.21
N SER A 208 2.89 -7.56 10.93
CA SER A 208 3.21 -8.89 10.41
C SER A 208 4.49 -9.44 11.01
N LEU A 209 5.53 -8.59 11.20
CA LEU A 209 6.76 -9.00 11.86
C LEU A 209 6.53 -9.40 13.32
N ALA A 210 5.80 -8.58 14.08
CA ALA A 210 5.47 -8.87 15.48
C ALA A 210 4.69 -10.19 15.60
N THR A 211 3.75 -10.43 14.70
CA THR A 211 2.97 -11.68 14.64
C THR A 211 3.86 -12.87 14.26
N LEU A 212 4.78 -12.70 13.32
CA LEU A 212 5.75 -13.73 12.93
C LEU A 212 6.63 -14.12 14.13
N ILE A 213 7.20 -13.15 14.84
CA ILE A 213 8.01 -13.39 16.05
C ILE A 213 7.20 -14.14 17.10
N TYR A 214 5.93 -13.79 17.26
CA TYR A 214 5.03 -14.49 18.19
C TYR A 214 4.88 -15.97 17.84
N TYR A 215 4.61 -16.33 16.57
CA TYR A 215 4.51 -17.73 16.16
C TYR A 215 5.83 -18.49 16.30
N VAL A 216 6.95 -17.83 15.99
CA VAL A 216 8.29 -18.39 16.21
C VAL A 216 8.52 -18.67 17.70
N SER A 217 8.11 -17.78 18.60
CA SER A 217 8.24 -17.98 20.03
C SER A 217 7.44 -19.18 20.56
N ILE A 218 6.21 -19.39 20.04
CA ILE A 218 5.42 -20.60 20.36
C ILE A 218 6.14 -21.86 19.87
N TYR A 219 6.68 -21.81 18.67
CA TYR A 219 7.38 -22.96 18.09
C TYR A 219 8.65 -23.31 18.87
N MET A 220 9.36 -22.31 19.38
CA MET A 220 10.58 -22.51 20.17
C MET A 220 10.29 -22.95 21.63
N GLY A 221 9.29 -22.34 22.27
CA GLY A 221 8.92 -22.62 23.67
C GLY A 221 8.33 -24.01 23.93
N ARG A 222 7.97 -24.78 22.88
CA ARG A 222 7.53 -26.18 23.02
C ARG A 222 8.65 -27.14 23.44
N ARG A 223 9.92 -26.70 23.43
CA ARG A 223 11.08 -27.50 23.76
C ARG A 223 11.42 -27.50 25.27
N GLU A 224 10.70 -26.66 26.04
CA GLU A 224 10.75 -26.63 27.51
C GLU A 224 9.52 -27.35 28.10
#